data_734f46227c98fca0acbecfc2d9676aba
#
_entry.id   734f46227c98fca0acbecfc2d9676aba
#
_cell.length_a   1.000
_cell.length_b   1.000
_cell.length_c   1.000
_cell.angle_alpha   90.00
_cell.angle_beta   90.00
_cell.angle_gamma   90.00
#
_symmetry.space_group_name_H-M   'P 1'
#
loop_
_entity.id
_entity.type
_entity.pdbx_description
1 polymer ?
#
loop_
_entity_poly.entity_id
_entity_poly.type
_entity_poly.pdbx_seq_one_letter_code
_entity_poly.pdbx_strand_id
1 'polypeptide(L)'
;MRTSITVASVVIAGLVAAATPAQAAPPAVPDGLREIQVRQSLLGAHTWYQQLYRGIPVLGGYYATHPGSVTDDRKPVTGLARTTAGITGDRARSGVAARLGRQPAGAELVVVPGSPARLAWVTLTAAPGGTVRSVVDAASGALLKEERTIRHADGKGRVFDPNPVVRLQDESLTDQDDAAAAVPRRAYRDVTLTNLDRGKTTLQGAYANDLSANAVTSPRRVYTFDRENDHFEEVMSYYSITEAQKYIHRLGFRDVNNEPQDFITTGFEDDNSFYDDVTDSITFGTGGVDDAEDNEVIWHEYGHAIQADQVPDFGLSEEAGAIGEGFGDYWAVTMSQATSRNTAVTPWACVMDWDATSYTDDEPHCLRRTDGTKVYPADLEDEVHADGEIWSRALWDINRALGRTTANRVILESHFFFPPDTSMPTAAKLTVATARALYGPGAAARTRAAFHARGII
;
A
#
# COMPACT_ATOMS: atom_id res chain seq x y z
N MET A 1 -12.60 -61.19 -43.53
CA MET A 1 -11.91 -61.25 -42.26
C MET A 1 -10.78 -60.24 -42.26
N ARG A 2 -10.93 -59.08 -41.62
CA ARG A 2 -9.86 -58.10 -41.38
C ARG A 2 -9.84 -57.85 -39.88
N THR A 3 -8.77 -58.29 -39.25
CA THR A 3 -8.53 -58.22 -37.83
C THR A 3 -7.94 -56.81 -37.52
N SER A 4 -8.64 -55.98 -36.73
CA SER A 4 -8.15 -54.71 -36.22
C SER A 4 -7.39 -54.93 -34.91
N ILE A 5 -6.15 -54.53 -34.87
CA ILE A 5 -5.33 -54.52 -33.65
C ILE A 5 -5.46 -53.13 -33.02
N THR A 6 -6.03 -53.07 -31.80
CA THR A 6 -6.12 -51.85 -30.98
C THR A 6 -4.88 -51.79 -30.12
N VAL A 7 -4.05 -50.75 -30.32
CA VAL A 7 -2.92 -50.44 -29.46
C VAL A 7 -3.41 -49.52 -28.32
N ALA A 8 -3.36 -50.01 -27.11
CA ALA A 8 -3.66 -49.22 -25.92
C ALA A 8 -2.38 -48.48 -25.46
N SER A 9 -2.37 -47.16 -25.54
CA SER A 9 -1.31 -46.34 -25.01
C SER A 9 -1.55 -46.12 -23.51
N VAL A 10 -0.65 -46.65 -22.68
CA VAL A 10 -0.62 -46.36 -21.24
C VAL A 10 0.14 -45.08 -21.02
N VAL A 11 -0.55 -44.00 -20.61
CA VAL A 11 0.06 -42.75 -20.14
C VAL A 11 0.40 -42.92 -18.65
N ILE A 12 1.67 -43.05 -18.35
CA ILE A 12 2.15 -43.00 -16.96
C ILE A 12 2.28 -41.52 -16.60
N ALA A 13 1.30 -40.99 -15.83
CA ALA A 13 1.39 -39.71 -15.20
C ALA A 13 2.35 -39.80 -13.98
N GLY A 14 3.59 -39.38 -14.17
CA GLY A 14 4.54 -39.25 -13.07
C GLY A 14 4.13 -38.09 -12.16
N LEU A 15 3.61 -38.35 -10.97
CA LEU A 15 3.48 -37.37 -9.91
C LEU A 15 4.90 -36.98 -9.45
N VAL A 16 5.38 -35.83 -9.87
CA VAL A 16 6.53 -35.17 -9.22
C VAL A 16 6.00 -34.55 -7.93
N ALA A 17 6.18 -35.24 -6.81
CA ALA A 17 5.98 -34.64 -5.48
C ALA A 17 7.02 -33.54 -5.31
N ALA A 18 6.60 -32.29 -5.38
CA ALA A 18 7.40 -31.15 -4.97
C ALA A 18 7.70 -31.34 -3.48
N ALA A 19 8.96 -31.52 -3.11
CA ALA A 19 9.38 -31.53 -1.72
C ALA A 19 9.08 -30.14 -1.14
N THR A 20 8.13 -30.06 -0.22
CA THR A 20 7.94 -28.87 0.62
C THR A 20 9.24 -28.62 1.39
N PRO A 21 9.82 -27.42 1.36
CA PRO A 21 10.98 -27.10 2.19
C PRO A 21 10.61 -27.37 3.65
N ALA A 22 11.52 -28.04 4.38
CA ALA A 22 11.34 -28.32 5.80
C ALA A 22 11.13 -26.98 6.52
N GLN A 23 9.92 -26.76 7.01
CA GLN A 23 9.55 -25.57 7.76
C GLN A 23 10.34 -25.62 9.08
N ALA A 24 11.14 -24.59 9.35
CA ALA A 24 11.83 -24.47 10.64
C ALA A 24 10.81 -24.56 11.77
N ALA A 25 11.15 -25.27 12.85
CA ALA A 25 10.27 -25.35 14.00
C ALA A 25 9.92 -23.94 14.49
N PRO A 26 8.64 -23.67 14.81
CA PRO A 26 8.25 -22.34 15.28
C PRO A 26 9.04 -22.03 16.57
N PRO A 27 9.45 -20.75 16.76
CA PRO A 27 10.15 -20.33 17.98
C PRO A 27 9.27 -20.58 19.21
N ALA A 28 9.89 -20.90 20.35
CA ALA A 28 9.18 -21.11 21.61
C ALA A 28 8.41 -19.86 22.02
N VAL A 29 7.12 -20.01 22.27
CA VAL A 29 6.24 -18.92 22.70
C VAL A 29 6.45 -18.66 24.19
N PRO A 30 6.76 -17.42 24.63
CA PRO A 30 6.91 -17.07 26.03
C PRO A 30 5.64 -17.30 26.87
N ASP A 31 5.78 -17.48 28.17
CA ASP A 31 4.64 -17.55 29.09
C ASP A 31 3.86 -16.23 29.17
N GLY A 32 2.60 -16.32 29.56
CA GLY A 32 1.73 -15.14 29.73
C GLY A 32 1.17 -14.60 28.42
N LEU A 33 1.06 -15.44 27.42
CA LEU A 33 0.48 -15.13 26.11
C LEU A 33 -0.74 -16.01 25.82
N ARG A 34 -1.72 -15.46 25.12
CA ARG A 34 -2.90 -16.17 24.63
C ARG A 34 -2.96 -16.02 23.12
N GLU A 35 -2.99 -17.10 22.37
CA GLU A 35 -3.19 -17.06 20.92
C GLU A 35 -4.51 -16.37 20.58
N ILE A 36 -4.46 -15.43 19.62
CA ILE A 36 -5.63 -14.67 19.18
C ILE A 36 -5.91 -14.79 17.69
N GLN A 37 -4.89 -15.08 16.87
CA GLN A 37 -5.06 -15.11 15.43
C GLN A 37 -3.94 -15.88 14.76
N VAL A 38 -4.29 -16.61 13.68
CA VAL A 38 -3.32 -17.16 12.72
C VAL A 38 -3.64 -16.59 11.35
N ARG A 39 -2.63 -16.05 10.68
CA ARG A 39 -2.71 -15.53 9.29
C ARG A 39 -1.77 -16.31 8.39
N GLN A 40 -2.16 -16.45 7.13
CA GLN A 40 -1.32 -17.08 6.09
C GLN A 40 -0.82 -16.01 5.13
N SER A 41 0.51 -15.94 4.96
CA SER A 41 1.19 -15.14 3.95
C SER A 41 1.76 -16.01 2.84
N LEU A 42 2.50 -15.41 1.91
CA LEU A 42 3.20 -16.15 0.86
C LEU A 42 4.32 -17.03 1.42
N LEU A 43 4.96 -16.63 2.52
CA LEU A 43 6.06 -17.37 3.18
C LEU A 43 5.59 -18.30 4.28
N GLY A 44 4.34 -18.25 4.73
CA GLY A 44 3.80 -19.18 5.72
C GLY A 44 2.87 -18.57 6.74
N ALA A 45 2.73 -19.26 7.88
CA ALA A 45 1.82 -18.86 8.95
C ALA A 45 2.45 -17.81 9.88
N HIS A 46 1.63 -16.82 10.24
CA HIS A 46 1.93 -15.84 11.27
C HIS A 46 0.93 -16.03 12.40
N THR A 47 1.39 -16.35 13.58
CA THR A 47 0.54 -16.55 14.75
C THR A 47 0.68 -15.40 15.73
N TRP A 48 -0.41 -14.74 16.01
CA TRP A 48 -0.47 -13.60 16.91
C TRP A 48 -0.98 -13.99 18.27
N TYR A 49 -0.36 -13.43 19.30
CA TYR A 49 -0.67 -13.67 20.71
C TYR A 49 -0.91 -12.35 21.43
N GLN A 50 -1.95 -12.33 22.25
CA GLN A 50 -2.24 -11.27 23.19
C GLN A 50 -1.43 -11.45 24.46
N GLN A 51 -0.70 -10.43 24.88
CA GLN A 51 -0.04 -10.41 26.20
C GLN A 51 -1.07 -10.42 27.31
N LEU A 52 -0.86 -11.26 28.33
CA LEU A 52 -1.65 -11.30 29.55
C LEU A 52 -0.80 -10.85 30.75
N TYR A 53 -1.40 -10.04 31.60
CA TYR A 53 -0.86 -9.73 32.92
C TYR A 53 -1.78 -10.31 33.99
N ARG A 54 -1.32 -11.35 34.69
CA ARG A 54 -2.14 -12.10 35.68
C ARG A 54 -3.49 -12.54 35.12
N GLY A 55 -3.50 -13.00 33.86
CA GLY A 55 -4.70 -13.48 33.17
C GLY A 55 -5.56 -12.38 32.52
N ILE A 56 -5.22 -11.09 32.67
CA ILE A 56 -5.93 -9.95 32.09
C ILE A 56 -5.20 -9.49 30.84
N PRO A 57 -5.87 -9.31 29.67
CA PRO A 57 -5.23 -8.82 28.44
C PRO A 57 -4.59 -7.44 28.63
N VAL A 58 -3.38 -7.26 28.11
CA VAL A 58 -2.68 -5.97 28.09
C VAL A 58 -3.01 -5.25 26.77
N LEU A 59 -3.65 -4.10 26.84
CA LEU A 59 -4.06 -3.33 25.69
C LEU A 59 -2.83 -2.91 24.85
N GLY A 60 -2.81 -3.28 23.56
CA GLY A 60 -1.70 -3.02 22.65
C GLY A 60 -0.44 -3.88 22.93
N GLY A 61 -0.48 -4.85 23.84
CA GLY A 61 0.62 -5.76 24.10
C GLY A 61 0.48 -7.03 23.26
N TYR A 62 1.37 -7.26 22.31
CA TYR A 62 1.32 -8.38 21.40
C TYR A 62 2.65 -9.11 21.30
N TYR A 63 2.60 -10.35 20.87
CA TYR A 63 3.71 -11.13 20.43
C TYR A 63 3.29 -11.91 19.19
N ALA A 64 4.17 -12.04 18.21
CA ALA A 64 3.88 -12.83 17.04
C ALA A 64 5.04 -13.74 16.65
N THR A 65 4.71 -14.92 16.13
CA THR A 65 5.68 -15.80 15.46
C THR A 65 5.45 -15.74 13.96
N HIS A 66 6.53 -15.64 13.21
CA HIS A 66 6.55 -15.58 11.76
C HIS A 66 7.47 -16.69 11.22
N PRO A 67 7.43 -17.02 9.93
CA PRO A 67 8.41 -17.93 9.34
C PRO A 67 9.84 -17.42 9.53
N GLY A 68 10.56 -18.02 10.50
CA GLY A 68 11.97 -17.71 10.80
C GLY A 68 12.23 -16.48 11.69
N SER A 69 11.21 -15.81 12.21
CA SER A 69 11.37 -14.62 13.06
C SER A 69 10.25 -14.47 14.09
N VAL A 70 10.36 -13.48 14.97
CA VAL A 70 9.33 -13.10 15.93
C VAL A 70 9.19 -11.58 15.99
N THR A 71 7.97 -11.12 16.28
CA THR A 71 7.69 -9.74 16.68
C THR A 71 7.35 -9.75 18.17
N ASP A 72 8.07 -8.96 18.97
CA ASP A 72 7.82 -8.82 20.41
C ASP A 72 7.44 -7.37 20.73
N ASP A 73 6.16 -7.08 20.69
CA ASP A 73 5.59 -5.78 21.04
C ASP A 73 4.87 -5.84 22.40
N ARG A 74 5.40 -6.64 23.33
CA ARG A 74 4.87 -6.70 24.70
C ARG A 74 5.13 -5.39 25.42
N LYS A 75 4.12 -4.90 26.12
CA LYS A 75 4.19 -3.63 26.84
C LYS A 75 4.53 -3.87 28.33
N PRO A 76 5.40 -3.04 28.91
CA PRO A 76 5.69 -3.14 30.34
C PRO A 76 4.46 -2.76 31.16
N VAL A 77 4.17 -3.58 32.18
CA VAL A 77 3.09 -3.31 33.13
C VAL A 77 3.73 -3.03 34.49
N THR A 78 3.77 -1.77 34.89
CA THR A 78 4.39 -1.30 36.14
C THR A 78 3.38 -0.56 36.99
N GLY A 79 3.47 -0.70 38.30
CA GLY A 79 2.67 0.09 39.24
C GLY A 79 1.15 -0.16 39.19
N LEU A 80 0.70 -1.30 38.66
CA LEU A 80 -0.73 -1.66 38.70
C LEU A 80 -1.16 -1.92 40.13
N ALA A 81 -1.96 -1.00 40.70
CA ALA A 81 -2.34 -1.04 42.14
C ALA A 81 -3.25 -2.21 42.51
N ARG A 82 -4.09 -2.66 41.58
CA ARG A 82 -5.03 -3.78 41.79
C ARG A 82 -5.41 -4.46 40.49
N THR A 83 -5.83 -5.74 40.56
CA THR A 83 -6.32 -6.52 39.43
C THR A 83 -7.83 -6.68 39.41
N THR A 84 -8.52 -6.03 40.36
CA THR A 84 -10.00 -6.05 40.47
C THR A 84 -10.53 -4.67 40.08
N ALA A 85 -11.51 -4.65 39.19
CA ALA A 85 -12.21 -3.42 38.78
C ALA A 85 -12.98 -2.77 39.90
N GLY A 86 -13.01 -1.45 39.99
CA GLY A 86 -13.80 -0.68 40.92
C GLY A 86 -15.27 -0.50 40.51
N ILE A 87 -15.53 -0.55 39.21
CA ILE A 87 -16.89 -0.58 38.64
C ILE A 87 -17.09 -1.87 37.83
N THR A 88 -18.33 -2.30 37.70
CA THR A 88 -18.67 -3.48 36.87
C THR A 88 -18.62 -3.15 35.38
N GLY A 89 -18.47 -4.17 34.54
CA GLY A 89 -18.57 -4.04 33.08
C GLY A 89 -19.93 -3.48 32.65
N ASP A 90 -21.01 -3.84 33.32
CA ASP A 90 -22.36 -3.29 33.05
C ASP A 90 -22.45 -1.80 33.34
N ARG A 91 -21.80 -1.30 34.40
CA ARG A 91 -21.73 0.13 34.67
C ARG A 91 -20.93 0.88 33.62
N ALA A 92 -19.82 0.32 33.15
CA ALA A 92 -19.06 0.87 32.04
C ALA A 92 -19.89 0.92 30.73
N ARG A 93 -20.61 -0.18 30.41
CA ARG A 93 -21.53 -0.24 29.25
C ARG A 93 -22.62 0.82 29.34
N SER A 94 -23.25 0.97 30.52
CA SER A 94 -24.31 1.97 30.73
C SER A 94 -23.80 3.41 30.57
N GLY A 95 -22.57 3.71 31.03
CA GLY A 95 -21.93 5.01 30.81
C GLY A 95 -21.67 5.32 29.35
N VAL A 96 -21.20 4.33 28.61
CA VAL A 96 -21.00 4.44 27.15
C VAL A 96 -22.34 4.57 26.42
N ALA A 97 -23.36 3.80 26.83
CA ALA A 97 -24.70 3.87 26.25
C ALA A 97 -25.36 5.24 26.42
N ALA A 98 -25.22 5.84 27.59
CA ALA A 98 -25.73 7.20 27.85
C ALA A 98 -25.07 8.25 26.96
N ARG A 99 -23.79 8.05 26.62
CA ARG A 99 -23.02 8.93 25.76
C ARG A 99 -23.33 8.75 24.26
N LEU A 100 -23.44 7.50 23.80
CA LEU A 100 -23.60 7.17 22.38
C LEU A 100 -25.07 6.97 21.95
N GLY A 101 -26.02 6.97 22.89
CA GLY A 101 -27.41 6.65 22.63
C GLY A 101 -27.66 5.18 22.24
N ARG A 102 -26.68 4.29 22.44
CA ARG A 102 -26.73 2.87 22.04
C ARG A 102 -25.94 1.99 22.99
N GLN A 103 -26.50 0.82 23.32
CA GLN A 103 -25.90 -0.13 24.24
C GLN A 103 -24.75 -0.90 23.60
N PRO A 104 -23.53 -0.94 24.21
CA PRO A 104 -22.45 -1.82 23.80
C PRO A 104 -22.82 -3.30 23.90
N ALA A 105 -22.28 -4.13 22.98
CA ALA A 105 -22.50 -5.57 22.95
C ALA A 105 -21.90 -6.29 24.17
N GLY A 106 -20.78 -5.79 24.72
CA GLY A 106 -20.09 -6.37 25.88
C GLY A 106 -19.08 -5.40 26.47
N ALA A 107 -18.41 -5.85 27.54
CA ALA A 107 -17.29 -5.16 28.15
C ALA A 107 -16.19 -6.18 28.51
N GLU A 108 -14.97 -5.97 28.05
CA GLU A 108 -13.79 -6.78 28.39
C GLU A 108 -12.87 -5.98 29.32
N LEU A 109 -12.45 -6.62 30.44
CA LEU A 109 -11.48 -6.00 31.33
C LEU A 109 -10.08 -6.14 30.77
N VAL A 110 -9.32 -5.03 30.66
CA VAL A 110 -7.97 -4.98 30.15
C VAL A 110 -7.03 -4.21 31.07
N VAL A 111 -5.73 -4.44 30.92
CA VAL A 111 -4.69 -3.57 31.50
C VAL A 111 -4.29 -2.55 30.44
N VAL A 112 -4.43 -1.27 30.72
CA VAL A 112 -3.83 -0.20 29.92
C VAL A 112 -2.39 -0.01 30.41
N PRO A 113 -1.37 -0.25 29.57
CA PRO A 113 0.02 -0.05 29.95
C PRO A 113 0.32 1.41 30.25
N GLY A 114 1.35 1.63 31.06
CA GLY A 114 1.75 2.97 31.48
C GLY A 114 2.49 2.92 32.81
N SER A 115 2.86 4.09 33.32
CA SER A 115 3.56 4.23 34.59
C SER A 115 2.87 5.30 35.45
N PRO A 116 1.90 4.93 36.32
CA PRO A 116 1.43 3.55 36.58
C PRO A 116 0.44 3.00 35.54
N ALA A 117 0.46 1.68 35.35
CA ALA A 117 -0.56 0.97 34.60
C ALA A 117 -1.92 1.02 35.31
N ARG A 118 -3.01 0.87 34.58
CA ARG A 118 -4.37 0.91 35.12
C ARG A 118 -5.29 -0.13 34.49
N LEU A 119 -6.36 -0.48 35.17
CA LEU A 119 -7.43 -1.31 34.61
C LEU A 119 -8.42 -0.45 33.83
N ALA A 120 -8.91 -0.96 32.72
CA ALA A 120 -9.99 -0.35 31.95
C ALA A 120 -10.98 -1.40 31.42
N TRP A 121 -12.18 -0.97 31.11
CA TRP A 121 -13.16 -1.73 30.35
C TRP A 121 -13.10 -1.30 28.89
N VAL A 122 -12.95 -2.25 27.99
CA VAL A 122 -13.10 -2.04 26.55
C VAL A 122 -14.51 -2.47 26.15
N THR A 123 -15.24 -1.59 25.47
CA THR A 123 -16.59 -1.88 24.95
C THR A 123 -16.64 -1.64 23.44
N LEU A 124 -17.49 -2.40 22.75
CA LEU A 124 -17.78 -2.23 21.33
C LEU A 124 -19.26 -1.88 21.16
N THR A 125 -19.54 -0.72 20.56
CA THR A 125 -20.88 -0.21 20.32
C THR A 125 -21.15 -0.09 18.84
N ALA A 126 -22.17 -0.76 18.31
CA ALA A 126 -22.62 -0.53 16.94
C ALA A 126 -23.18 0.88 16.80
N ALA A 127 -22.67 1.66 15.86
CA ALA A 127 -23.07 3.03 15.58
C ALA A 127 -23.36 3.22 14.07
N PRO A 128 -24.08 4.29 13.66
CA PRO A 128 -24.17 4.62 12.24
C PRO A 128 -22.76 4.77 11.64
N GLY A 129 -22.52 4.05 10.55
CA GLY A 129 -21.21 4.05 9.88
C GLY A 129 -20.17 3.07 10.44
N GLY A 130 -20.40 2.36 11.56
CA GLY A 130 -19.39 1.40 12.04
C GLY A 130 -19.58 0.97 13.49
N THR A 131 -18.47 0.60 14.11
CA THR A 131 -18.41 0.23 15.52
C THR A 131 -17.56 1.24 16.29
N VAL A 132 -18.03 1.69 17.42
CA VAL A 132 -17.26 2.54 18.34
C VAL A 132 -16.63 1.65 19.41
N ARG A 133 -15.31 1.68 19.51
CA ARG A 133 -14.55 1.07 20.60
C ARG A 133 -14.29 2.13 21.65
N SER A 134 -14.78 1.92 22.87
CA SER A 134 -14.54 2.83 23.99
C SER A 134 -13.70 2.14 25.06
N VAL A 135 -12.68 2.85 25.57
CA VAL A 135 -11.84 2.42 26.70
C VAL A 135 -12.21 3.26 27.91
N VAL A 136 -12.72 2.61 28.94
CA VAL A 136 -13.30 3.26 30.15
C VAL A 136 -12.50 2.86 31.37
N ASP A 137 -12.00 3.81 32.12
CA ASP A 137 -11.27 3.56 33.37
C ASP A 137 -12.09 2.67 34.35
N ALA A 138 -11.53 1.55 34.72
CA ALA A 138 -12.26 0.56 35.53
C ALA A 138 -12.40 0.95 37.01
N ALA A 139 -11.75 2.01 37.48
CA ALA A 139 -11.89 2.52 38.82
C ALA A 139 -12.95 3.62 38.91
N SER A 140 -12.94 4.57 37.96
CA SER A 140 -13.78 5.79 38.00
C SER A 140 -14.95 5.77 37.02
N GLY A 141 -14.88 5.01 35.95
CA GLY A 141 -15.85 5.05 34.85
C GLY A 141 -15.58 6.18 33.83
N ALA A 142 -14.47 6.90 33.96
CA ALA A 142 -14.10 7.94 33.00
C ALA A 142 -13.71 7.35 31.64
N LEU A 143 -14.12 7.98 30.56
CA LEU A 143 -13.68 7.61 29.21
C LEU A 143 -12.20 7.97 29.07
N LEU A 144 -11.36 6.98 28.73
CA LEU A 144 -9.93 7.16 28.45
C LEU A 144 -9.63 7.34 26.97
N LYS A 145 -10.34 6.56 26.11
CA LYS A 145 -10.16 6.59 24.66
C LYS A 145 -11.44 6.16 23.96
N GLU A 146 -11.69 6.72 22.78
CA GLU A 146 -12.77 6.32 21.88
C GLU A 146 -12.21 6.22 20.45
N GLU A 147 -12.46 5.11 19.79
CA GLU A 147 -12.06 4.83 18.43
C GLU A 147 -13.27 4.36 17.62
N ARG A 148 -13.37 4.77 16.38
CA ARG A 148 -14.46 4.34 15.48
C ARG A 148 -13.92 3.41 14.41
N THR A 149 -14.52 2.22 14.28
CA THR A 149 -14.33 1.36 13.12
C THR A 149 -15.41 1.72 12.09
N ILE A 150 -15.00 2.19 10.94
CA ILE A 150 -15.89 2.70 9.90
C ILE A 150 -16.31 1.56 8.97
N ARG A 151 -17.54 1.62 8.42
CA ARG A 151 -18.02 0.74 7.36
C ARG A 151 -18.02 1.49 6.04
N HIS A 152 -17.62 0.82 4.97
CA HIS A 152 -17.48 1.41 3.65
C HIS A 152 -18.75 1.30 2.80
N ALA A 153 -18.82 2.13 1.76
CA ALA A 153 -19.85 2.17 0.74
C ALA A 153 -19.21 2.51 -0.62
N ASP A 154 -19.94 2.34 -1.69
CA ASP A 154 -19.49 2.70 -3.03
C ASP A 154 -20.08 4.05 -3.46
N GLY A 155 -19.34 4.76 -4.33
CA GLY A 155 -19.74 5.95 -5.04
C GLY A 155 -19.52 5.84 -6.55
N LYS A 156 -19.79 6.91 -7.27
CA LYS A 156 -19.49 7.04 -8.69
C LYS A 156 -18.49 8.15 -8.89
N GLY A 157 -17.47 7.91 -9.71
CA GLY A 157 -16.47 8.90 -10.09
C GLY A 157 -16.25 8.93 -11.59
N ARG A 158 -15.54 9.95 -12.05
CA ARG A 158 -15.00 10.05 -13.40
C ARG A 158 -13.51 10.32 -13.29
N VAL A 159 -12.70 9.59 -14.07
CA VAL A 159 -11.24 9.63 -13.99
C VAL A 159 -10.62 9.51 -15.38
N PHE A 160 -9.35 9.85 -15.52
CA PHE A 160 -8.46 9.27 -16.51
C PHE A 160 -7.96 7.90 -15.99
N ASP A 161 -7.54 7.01 -16.91
CA ASP A 161 -7.01 5.70 -16.48
C ASP A 161 -6.19 5.06 -17.64
N PRO A 162 -4.83 5.14 -17.60
CA PRO A 162 -4.03 5.84 -16.58
C PRO A 162 -4.03 7.37 -16.74
N ASN A 163 -3.90 7.90 -17.95
CA ASN A 163 -3.92 9.31 -18.31
C ASN A 163 -4.48 9.49 -19.73
N PRO A 164 -4.76 10.70 -20.21
CA PRO A 164 -5.39 10.92 -21.51
C PRO A 164 -4.50 10.54 -22.70
N VAL A 165 -3.17 10.78 -22.64
CA VAL A 165 -2.21 10.46 -23.72
C VAL A 165 -2.18 8.96 -23.95
N VAL A 166 -1.94 8.19 -22.90
CA VAL A 166 -1.92 6.72 -22.95
C VAL A 166 -3.27 6.14 -23.35
N ARG A 167 -4.35 6.69 -22.81
CA ARG A 167 -5.71 6.23 -23.09
C ARG A 167 -6.09 6.39 -24.56
N LEU A 168 -5.72 7.51 -25.16
CA LEU A 168 -6.09 7.85 -26.53
C LEU A 168 -5.03 7.45 -27.56
N GLN A 169 -3.81 7.13 -27.12
CA GLN A 169 -2.65 6.93 -27.97
C GLN A 169 -2.37 8.17 -28.82
N ASP A 170 -2.37 9.34 -28.20
CA ASP A 170 -2.36 10.64 -28.85
C ASP A 170 -1.39 11.58 -28.12
N GLU A 171 -0.18 11.74 -28.65
CA GLU A 171 0.89 12.59 -28.12
C GLU A 171 0.66 14.09 -28.43
N SER A 172 -0.35 14.43 -29.25
CA SER A 172 -0.64 15.82 -29.59
C SER A 172 -1.49 16.54 -28.54
N LEU A 173 -1.87 15.86 -27.47
CA LEU A 173 -2.63 16.47 -26.38
C LEU A 173 -1.71 17.39 -25.57
N THR A 174 -2.24 18.54 -25.18
CA THR A 174 -1.57 19.52 -24.32
C THR A 174 -2.53 20.03 -23.27
N ASP A 175 -2.02 20.53 -22.16
CA ASP A 175 -2.79 20.98 -21.02
C ASP A 175 -3.82 22.08 -21.34
N GLN A 176 -3.41 23.19 -21.95
CA GLN A 176 -4.22 24.38 -22.31
C GLN A 176 -4.92 25.03 -21.09
N ASP A 177 -4.18 25.24 -20.01
CA ASP A 177 -4.66 25.84 -18.74
C ASP A 177 -5.96 25.13 -18.27
N ASP A 178 -5.91 23.81 -18.07
CA ASP A 178 -6.98 22.91 -17.58
C ASP A 178 -8.28 22.94 -18.39
N ALA A 179 -8.25 23.52 -19.59
CA ALA A 179 -9.47 23.64 -20.38
C ALA A 179 -10.10 22.27 -20.66
N ALA A 180 -11.37 22.07 -20.27
CA ALA A 180 -12.08 20.80 -20.51
C ALA A 180 -12.10 20.41 -22.00
N ALA A 181 -11.98 21.36 -22.91
CA ALA A 181 -11.95 21.13 -24.36
C ALA A 181 -10.62 20.56 -24.86
N ALA A 182 -9.52 20.69 -24.10
CA ALA A 182 -8.20 20.20 -24.45
C ALA A 182 -8.16 18.66 -24.54
N VAL A 183 -8.95 17.99 -23.70
CA VAL A 183 -8.99 16.53 -23.62
C VAL A 183 -10.38 16.01 -24.06
N PRO A 184 -10.46 15.20 -25.13
CA PRO A 184 -11.72 14.67 -25.63
C PRO A 184 -12.44 13.79 -24.59
N ARG A 185 -13.77 13.87 -24.51
CA ARG A 185 -14.60 13.11 -23.56
C ARG A 185 -14.30 11.58 -23.54
N ARG A 186 -13.83 11.00 -24.63
CA ARG A 186 -13.48 9.58 -24.71
C ARG A 186 -12.25 9.19 -23.88
N ALA A 187 -11.44 10.15 -23.40
CA ALA A 187 -10.37 9.91 -22.47
C ALA A 187 -10.89 9.59 -21.06
N TYR A 188 -11.98 10.20 -20.68
CA TYR A 188 -12.60 10.01 -19.37
C TYR A 188 -13.26 8.63 -19.25
N ARG A 189 -13.23 8.10 -18.03
CA ARG A 189 -13.83 6.84 -17.66
C ARG A 189 -14.72 7.00 -16.44
N ASP A 190 -16.00 6.63 -16.54
CA ASP A 190 -16.87 6.55 -15.37
C ASP A 190 -16.55 5.27 -14.59
N VAL A 191 -16.30 5.39 -13.29
CA VAL A 191 -15.84 4.32 -12.40
C VAL A 191 -16.70 4.20 -11.15
N THR A 192 -16.57 3.07 -10.46
CA THR A 192 -17.08 2.92 -9.09
C THR A 192 -15.96 3.25 -8.10
N LEU A 193 -16.19 4.27 -7.27
CA LEU A 193 -15.32 4.59 -6.14
C LEU A 193 -15.69 3.65 -5.00
N THR A 194 -14.86 2.64 -4.75
CA THR A 194 -15.10 1.64 -3.72
C THR A 194 -14.52 2.08 -2.38
N ASN A 195 -14.98 1.44 -1.29
CA ASN A 195 -14.43 1.62 0.05
C ASN A 195 -14.59 3.03 0.66
N LEU A 196 -15.49 3.88 0.13
CA LEU A 196 -15.84 5.15 0.77
C LEU A 196 -16.48 4.94 2.15
N ASP A 197 -16.18 5.81 3.08
CA ASP A 197 -16.78 5.79 4.41
C ASP A 197 -18.26 6.13 4.38
N ARG A 198 -19.10 5.26 4.93
CA ARG A 198 -20.56 5.44 4.91
C ARG A 198 -21.04 6.72 5.58
N GLY A 199 -20.32 7.19 6.58
CA GLY A 199 -20.66 8.37 7.37
C GLY A 199 -20.18 9.69 6.76
N LYS A 200 -19.45 9.64 5.64
CA LYS A 200 -18.83 10.79 5.00
C LYS A 200 -19.48 11.11 3.66
N THR A 201 -19.41 12.36 3.29
CA THR A 201 -19.85 12.87 1.98
C THR A 201 -18.68 13.37 1.13
N THR A 202 -17.48 13.31 1.66
CA THR A 202 -16.18 13.61 1.04
C THR A 202 -15.53 12.34 0.53
N LEU A 203 -14.40 12.45 -0.18
CA LEU A 203 -13.58 11.35 -0.68
C LEU A 203 -12.68 10.80 0.43
N GLN A 204 -13.30 10.22 1.44
CA GLN A 204 -12.65 9.57 2.57
C GLN A 204 -13.07 8.10 2.62
N GLY A 205 -12.10 7.20 2.81
CA GLY A 205 -12.38 5.77 2.77
C GLY A 205 -11.31 4.91 3.43
N ALA A 206 -11.33 3.62 3.10
CA ALA A 206 -10.44 2.63 3.72
C ALA A 206 -8.95 2.84 3.39
N TYR A 207 -8.65 3.43 2.23
CA TYR A 207 -7.31 3.44 1.66
C TYR A 207 -6.86 4.82 1.17
N ALA A 208 -7.75 5.80 1.16
CA ALA A 208 -7.45 7.15 0.73
C ALA A 208 -8.30 8.14 1.52
N ASN A 209 -7.73 9.28 1.87
CA ASN A 209 -8.37 10.30 2.68
C ASN A 209 -8.00 11.69 2.16
N ASP A 210 -8.96 12.34 1.53
CA ASP A 210 -8.82 13.67 0.98
C ASP A 210 -8.76 14.72 2.08
N LEU A 211 -7.65 15.46 2.13
CA LEU A 211 -7.40 16.58 3.02
C LEU A 211 -7.29 17.92 2.29
N SER A 212 -7.65 17.96 1.00
CA SER A 212 -7.61 19.17 0.18
C SER A 212 -8.45 20.31 0.79
N ALA A 213 -8.01 21.53 0.60
CA ALA A 213 -8.78 22.69 1.00
C ALA A 213 -10.10 22.73 0.19
N ASN A 214 -11.23 22.87 0.89
CA ASN A 214 -12.56 22.81 0.27
C ASN A 214 -12.91 21.48 -0.41
N ALA A 215 -12.40 20.36 0.13
CA ALA A 215 -12.66 19.02 -0.38
C ALA A 215 -14.11 18.78 -0.79
N VAL A 216 -14.30 18.14 -1.94
CA VAL A 216 -15.61 17.91 -2.55
C VAL A 216 -16.58 17.19 -1.61
N THR A 217 -17.83 17.63 -1.62
CA THR A 217 -18.90 16.97 -0.85
C THR A 217 -20.04 16.49 -1.74
N SER A 218 -20.43 15.23 -1.61
CA SER A 218 -21.55 14.65 -2.34
C SER A 218 -22.41 13.74 -1.46
N PRO A 219 -23.58 14.20 -0.99
CA PRO A 219 -24.49 13.34 -0.21
C PRO A 219 -24.94 12.07 -0.94
N ARG A 220 -24.94 12.09 -2.28
CA ARG A 220 -25.28 10.94 -3.13
C ARG A 220 -24.07 10.11 -3.56
N ARG A 221 -22.84 10.49 -3.14
CA ARG A 221 -21.57 9.88 -3.56
C ARG A 221 -21.41 9.80 -5.08
N VAL A 222 -21.71 10.91 -5.76
CA VAL A 222 -21.51 11.09 -7.20
C VAL A 222 -20.50 12.21 -7.39
N TYR A 223 -19.33 11.89 -7.92
CA TYR A 223 -18.16 12.75 -8.07
C TYR A 223 -17.72 12.66 -9.55
N THR A 224 -18.46 13.32 -10.44
CA THR A 224 -18.25 13.23 -11.90
C THR A 224 -17.95 14.62 -12.45
N PHE A 225 -16.69 14.97 -12.39
CA PHE A 225 -16.14 16.22 -12.87
C PHE A 225 -15.40 16.01 -14.19
N ASP A 226 -15.01 17.07 -14.86
CA ASP A 226 -13.97 17.11 -15.88
C ASP A 226 -12.81 17.97 -15.35
N ARG A 227 -11.70 17.98 -16.07
CA ARG A 227 -10.45 18.58 -15.66
C ARG A 227 -10.46 20.11 -15.45
N GLU A 228 -11.47 20.81 -15.93
CA GLU A 228 -11.65 22.26 -15.64
C GLU A 228 -12.09 22.51 -14.18
N ASN A 229 -12.29 21.46 -13.40
CA ASN A 229 -12.79 21.54 -12.05
C ASN A 229 -11.85 20.82 -11.08
N ASP A 230 -11.21 21.55 -10.18
CA ASP A 230 -10.22 21.08 -9.19
C ASP A 230 -10.67 19.86 -8.36
N HIS A 231 -11.96 19.55 -8.33
CA HIS A 231 -12.46 18.33 -7.70
C HIS A 231 -12.22 17.07 -8.56
N PHE A 232 -11.79 17.22 -9.81
CA PHE A 232 -11.42 16.09 -10.66
C PHE A 232 -10.17 15.38 -10.12
N GLU A 233 -9.16 16.14 -9.71
CA GLU A 233 -7.90 15.65 -9.14
C GLU A 233 -8.13 14.91 -7.82
N GLU A 234 -9.08 15.38 -6.99
CA GLU A 234 -9.49 14.67 -5.77
C GLU A 234 -10.08 13.29 -6.10
N VAL A 235 -10.88 13.19 -7.17
CA VAL A 235 -11.48 11.92 -7.62
C VAL A 235 -10.41 10.99 -8.20
N MET A 236 -9.48 11.53 -8.98
CA MET A 236 -8.32 10.81 -9.53
C MET A 236 -7.49 10.19 -8.41
N SER A 237 -7.07 11.00 -7.44
CA SER A 237 -6.23 10.58 -6.30
C SER A 237 -6.92 9.50 -5.46
N TYR A 238 -8.19 9.71 -5.07
CA TYR A 238 -8.95 8.70 -4.32
C TYR A 238 -9.04 7.36 -5.08
N TYR A 239 -9.38 7.41 -6.37
CA TYR A 239 -9.51 6.22 -7.20
C TYR A 239 -8.18 5.48 -7.33
N SER A 240 -7.11 6.18 -7.66
CA SER A 240 -5.81 5.58 -8.00
C SER A 240 -5.13 4.96 -6.80
N ILE A 241 -5.13 5.63 -5.65
CA ILE A 241 -4.62 5.09 -4.38
C ILE A 241 -5.45 3.85 -3.98
N THR A 242 -6.79 3.93 -4.05
CA THR A 242 -7.67 2.80 -3.72
C THR A 242 -7.42 1.59 -4.64
N GLU A 243 -7.24 1.78 -5.95
CA GLU A 243 -6.97 0.66 -6.87
C GLU A 243 -5.57 0.07 -6.67
N ALA A 244 -4.56 0.90 -6.35
CA ALA A 244 -3.23 0.45 -6.01
C ALA A 244 -3.25 -0.43 -4.75
N GLN A 245 -3.93 0.00 -3.68
CA GLN A 245 -4.05 -0.80 -2.45
C GLN A 245 -4.83 -2.10 -2.67
N LYS A 246 -5.88 -2.08 -3.47
CA LYS A 246 -6.59 -3.29 -3.86
C LYS A 246 -5.69 -4.24 -4.68
N TYR A 247 -4.76 -3.71 -5.47
CA TYR A 247 -3.79 -4.53 -6.18
C TYR A 247 -2.79 -5.18 -5.23
N ILE A 248 -2.25 -4.43 -4.25
CA ILE A 248 -1.39 -4.95 -3.17
C ILE A 248 -2.09 -6.12 -2.45
N HIS A 249 -3.37 -5.97 -2.13
CA HIS A 249 -4.17 -7.05 -1.54
C HIS A 249 -4.32 -8.27 -2.46
N ARG A 250 -4.49 -8.07 -3.78
CA ARG A 250 -4.54 -9.19 -4.76
C ARG A 250 -3.20 -9.90 -4.88
N LEU A 251 -2.08 -9.21 -4.65
CA LEU A 251 -0.76 -9.82 -4.57
C LEU A 251 -0.58 -10.69 -3.31
N GLY A 252 -1.42 -10.54 -2.30
CA GLY A 252 -1.43 -11.34 -1.07
C GLY A 252 -0.97 -10.58 0.17
N PHE A 253 -0.53 -9.33 0.02
CA PHE A 253 -0.14 -8.48 1.15
C PHE A 253 -1.38 -7.87 1.82
N ARG A 254 -1.42 -7.92 3.15
CA ARG A 254 -2.55 -7.42 3.96
C ARG A 254 -2.15 -6.36 4.96
N ASP A 255 -0.85 -6.05 4.99
CA ASP A 255 -0.24 -5.21 6.01
C ASP A 255 0.89 -4.39 5.35
N VAL A 256 0.65 -3.90 4.15
CA VAL A 256 1.49 -2.97 3.40
C VAL A 256 0.62 -1.77 3.09
N ASN A 257 0.93 -0.65 3.69
CA ASN A 257 0.19 0.61 3.66
C ASN A 257 -1.34 0.41 3.73
N ASN A 258 -1.78 -0.45 4.66
CA ASN A 258 -3.18 -0.89 4.76
C ASN A 258 -4.00 0.04 5.65
N GLU A 259 -3.92 1.32 5.37
CA GLU A 259 -4.60 2.42 6.05
C GLU A 259 -5.05 3.50 5.06
N PRO A 260 -5.83 4.50 5.48
CA PRO A 260 -6.17 5.62 4.62
C PRO A 260 -4.96 6.52 4.39
N GLN A 261 -4.40 6.53 3.19
CA GLN A 261 -3.36 7.47 2.78
C GLN A 261 -3.95 8.87 2.64
N ASP A 262 -3.44 9.80 3.41
CA ASP A 262 -3.80 11.21 3.30
C ASP A 262 -3.26 11.81 2.01
N PHE A 263 -4.08 12.61 1.30
CA PHE A 263 -3.65 13.32 0.10
C PHE A 263 -4.24 14.72 0.02
N ILE A 264 -3.55 15.62 -0.70
CA ILE A 264 -3.89 17.02 -0.92
C ILE A 264 -3.66 17.32 -2.40
N THR A 265 -4.67 17.88 -3.09
CA THR A 265 -4.61 18.25 -4.52
C THR A 265 -4.71 19.77 -4.74
N THR A 266 -4.68 20.57 -3.68
CA THR A 266 -4.86 22.03 -3.76
C THR A 266 -3.88 22.75 -2.84
N GLY A 267 -3.47 23.96 -3.25
CA GLY A 267 -2.66 24.82 -2.40
C GLY A 267 -1.13 24.68 -2.54
N PHE A 268 -0.67 23.90 -3.53
CA PHE A 268 0.72 23.84 -3.96
C PHE A 268 0.76 24.11 -5.47
N GLU A 269 1.33 25.27 -5.87
CA GLU A 269 1.23 25.80 -7.25
C GLU A 269 2.45 25.43 -8.11
N ASP A 270 3.43 24.70 -7.56
CA ASP A 270 4.60 24.22 -8.32
C ASP A 270 4.21 23.01 -9.19
N ASP A 271 4.91 22.84 -10.30
CA ASP A 271 4.83 21.67 -11.19
C ASP A 271 5.70 20.55 -10.59
N ASN A 272 5.21 19.95 -9.51
CA ASN A 272 5.91 18.92 -8.72
C ASN A 272 4.95 18.30 -7.68
N SER A 273 5.18 17.05 -7.31
CA SER A 273 4.48 16.35 -6.22
C SER A 273 5.46 15.72 -5.24
N PHE A 274 4.99 15.40 -4.05
CA PHE A 274 5.82 14.72 -3.04
C PHE A 274 5.00 13.96 -2.00
N TYR A 275 5.59 12.89 -1.48
CA TYR A 275 5.17 12.26 -0.24
C TYR A 275 5.98 12.82 0.93
N ASP A 276 5.32 13.19 2.01
CA ASP A 276 5.92 13.66 3.27
C ASP A 276 5.77 12.57 4.35
N ASP A 277 6.89 12.00 4.76
CA ASP A 277 6.97 10.92 5.76
C ASP A 277 6.66 11.39 7.20
N VAL A 278 6.74 12.70 7.47
CA VAL A 278 6.43 13.28 8.79
C VAL A 278 4.92 13.41 8.99
N THR A 279 4.21 13.82 7.96
CA THR A 279 2.75 13.99 7.97
C THR A 279 2.00 12.80 7.42
N ASP A 280 2.72 11.82 6.83
CA ASP A 280 2.17 10.66 6.11
C ASP A 280 1.15 11.08 5.05
N SER A 281 1.51 12.08 4.25
CA SER A 281 0.60 12.65 3.24
C SER A 281 1.28 12.86 1.90
N ILE A 282 0.49 12.73 0.82
CA ILE A 282 0.91 13.05 -0.54
C ILE A 282 0.33 14.42 -0.91
N THR A 283 1.18 15.31 -1.42
CA THR A 283 0.76 16.60 -1.96
C THR A 283 1.04 16.64 -3.44
N PHE A 284 0.02 16.96 -4.23
CA PHE A 284 0.10 17.12 -5.68
C PHE A 284 0.12 18.60 -6.06
N GLY A 285 1.00 18.96 -7.00
CA GLY A 285 1.08 20.31 -7.53
C GLY A 285 0.03 20.59 -8.61
N THR A 286 -0.21 21.88 -8.82
CA THR A 286 -1.17 22.41 -9.82
C THR A 286 -0.46 23.25 -10.87
N GLY A 287 0.85 23.11 -11.02
CA GLY A 287 1.62 23.78 -12.06
C GLY A 287 1.74 22.89 -13.31
N GLY A 288 1.83 23.50 -14.47
CA GLY A 288 1.89 22.75 -15.72
C GLY A 288 0.59 21.96 -15.99
N VAL A 289 0.69 20.66 -16.20
CA VAL A 289 -0.44 19.74 -16.04
C VAL A 289 -0.64 19.53 -14.53
N ASP A 290 -1.86 19.65 -14.03
CA ASP A 290 -2.14 19.31 -12.64
C ASP A 290 -1.71 17.86 -12.37
N ASP A 291 -0.70 17.67 -11.49
CA ASP A 291 -0.02 16.39 -11.26
C ASP A 291 -1.00 15.23 -10.97
N ALA A 292 -2.06 15.53 -10.21
CA ALA A 292 -3.09 14.55 -9.88
C ALA A 292 -4.03 14.19 -11.05
N GLU A 293 -3.87 14.74 -12.25
CA GLU A 293 -4.51 14.30 -13.49
C GLU A 293 -3.81 13.10 -14.14
N ASP A 294 -2.55 12.83 -13.77
CA ASP A 294 -1.84 11.63 -14.23
C ASP A 294 -1.79 10.57 -13.13
N ASN A 295 -2.43 9.43 -13.37
CA ASN A 295 -2.38 8.32 -12.40
C ASN A 295 -0.96 7.81 -12.17
N GLU A 296 -0.04 7.99 -13.11
CA GLU A 296 1.34 7.54 -12.95
C GLU A 296 2.09 8.41 -11.95
N VAL A 297 1.80 9.72 -11.86
CA VAL A 297 2.26 10.60 -10.77
C VAL A 297 1.67 10.12 -9.44
N ILE A 298 0.35 9.92 -9.37
CA ILE A 298 -0.31 9.47 -8.14
C ILE A 298 0.26 8.12 -7.65
N TRP A 299 0.53 7.19 -8.55
CA TRP A 299 1.10 5.89 -8.18
C TRP A 299 2.58 5.98 -7.82
N HIS A 300 3.34 6.91 -8.41
CA HIS A 300 4.72 7.19 -8.04
C HIS A 300 4.80 7.63 -6.58
N GLU A 301 4.06 8.68 -6.22
CA GLU A 301 4.00 9.20 -4.85
C GLU A 301 3.49 8.16 -3.85
N TYR A 302 2.49 7.39 -4.25
CA TYR A 302 2.02 6.27 -3.45
C TYR A 302 3.07 5.16 -3.29
N GLY A 303 4.02 5.05 -4.21
CA GLY A 303 5.20 4.19 -4.10
C GLY A 303 6.08 4.56 -2.90
N HIS A 304 6.30 5.85 -2.66
CA HIS A 304 7.02 6.33 -1.48
C HIS A 304 6.29 5.98 -0.18
N ALA A 305 4.98 6.18 -0.12
CA ALA A 305 4.16 5.79 1.02
C ALA A 305 4.23 4.27 1.31
N ILE A 306 4.21 3.43 0.28
CA ILE A 306 4.41 1.98 0.41
C ILE A 306 5.77 1.65 1.05
N GLN A 307 6.84 2.32 0.63
CA GLN A 307 8.17 2.07 1.18
C GLN A 307 8.31 2.57 2.61
N ALA A 308 7.77 3.74 2.92
CA ALA A 308 7.78 4.31 4.27
C ALA A 308 7.02 3.42 5.28
N ASP A 309 5.87 2.84 4.88
CA ASP A 309 5.13 1.86 5.71
C ASP A 309 5.92 0.57 5.95
N GLN A 310 6.67 0.10 4.94
CA GLN A 310 7.45 -1.13 5.06
C GLN A 310 8.77 -0.94 5.79
N VAL A 311 9.41 0.22 5.68
CA VAL A 311 10.74 0.54 6.22
C VAL A 311 10.69 1.94 6.82
N PRO A 312 10.58 2.06 8.15
CA PRO A 312 10.62 3.36 8.82
C PRO A 312 11.89 4.15 8.45
N ASP A 313 11.74 5.46 8.20
CA ASP A 313 12.83 6.35 7.81
C ASP A 313 13.56 5.92 6.50
N PHE A 314 12.86 5.29 5.56
CA PHE A 314 13.48 4.92 4.28
C PHE A 314 13.94 6.16 3.51
N GLY A 315 15.11 6.07 2.89
CA GLY A 315 15.66 7.21 2.12
C GLY A 315 16.74 8.01 2.86
N LEU A 316 17.27 7.51 3.99
CA LEU A 316 18.31 8.22 4.78
C LEU A 316 19.65 8.40 4.06
N SER A 317 19.88 7.77 2.91
CA SER A 317 21.05 7.94 2.07
C SER A 317 20.65 8.29 0.66
N GLU A 318 21.54 8.90 -0.13
CA GLU A 318 21.34 9.21 -1.54
C GLU A 318 20.93 7.97 -2.35
N GLU A 319 21.64 6.85 -2.18
CA GLU A 319 21.28 5.61 -2.85
C GLU A 319 19.91 5.06 -2.41
N ALA A 320 19.53 5.21 -1.13
CA ALA A 320 18.22 4.80 -0.67
C ALA A 320 17.12 5.72 -1.22
N GLY A 321 17.37 7.02 -1.32
CA GLY A 321 16.50 7.97 -2.03
C GLY A 321 16.32 7.58 -3.50
N ALA A 322 17.41 7.31 -4.20
CA ALA A 322 17.38 6.87 -5.61
C ALA A 322 16.63 5.52 -5.79
N ILE A 323 16.72 4.60 -4.83
CA ILE A 323 15.91 3.38 -4.82
C ILE A 323 14.42 3.73 -4.65
N GLY A 324 14.11 4.74 -3.85
CA GLY A 324 12.76 5.27 -3.66
C GLY A 324 12.17 5.78 -4.97
N GLU A 325 12.86 6.68 -5.62
CA GLU A 325 12.48 7.24 -6.92
C GLU A 325 12.30 6.15 -8.00
N GLY A 326 13.29 5.27 -8.10
CA GLY A 326 13.22 4.17 -9.07
C GLY A 326 12.11 3.16 -8.78
N PHE A 327 11.70 2.99 -7.52
CA PHE A 327 10.54 2.18 -7.19
C PHE A 327 9.24 2.91 -7.50
N GLY A 328 9.12 4.21 -7.24
CA GLY A 328 7.98 5.04 -7.61
C GLY A 328 7.70 4.95 -9.11
N ASP A 329 8.71 5.19 -9.96
CA ASP A 329 8.61 5.04 -11.42
C ASP A 329 8.17 3.63 -11.83
N TYR A 330 8.80 2.61 -11.27
CA TYR A 330 8.43 1.23 -11.55
C TYR A 330 6.98 0.90 -11.10
N TRP A 331 6.57 1.44 -9.94
CA TRP A 331 5.22 1.20 -9.42
C TRP A 331 4.17 1.86 -10.31
N ALA A 332 4.42 3.08 -10.77
CA ALA A 332 3.60 3.78 -11.75
C ALA A 332 3.42 2.95 -13.03
N VAL A 333 4.52 2.56 -13.67
CA VAL A 333 4.49 1.74 -14.89
C VAL A 333 3.80 0.40 -14.68
N THR A 334 4.08 -0.30 -13.57
CA THR A 334 3.46 -1.61 -13.32
C THR A 334 1.97 -1.50 -13.03
N MET A 335 1.50 -0.38 -12.48
CA MET A 335 0.06 -0.12 -12.32
C MET A 335 -0.59 0.18 -13.66
N SER A 336 0.01 1.05 -14.47
CA SER A 336 -0.45 1.41 -15.81
C SER A 336 -0.57 0.21 -16.77
N GLN A 337 0.33 -0.77 -16.68
CA GLN A 337 0.25 -2.02 -17.44
C GLN A 337 -1.11 -2.75 -17.36
N ALA A 338 -1.90 -2.52 -16.31
CA ALA A 338 -3.17 -3.21 -16.11
C ALA A 338 -4.29 -2.66 -17.01
N THR A 339 -4.20 -1.39 -17.40
CA THR A 339 -5.29 -0.65 -18.07
C THR A 339 -4.87 -0.06 -19.41
N SER A 340 -3.57 -0.12 -19.75
CA SER A 340 -2.97 0.46 -20.95
C SER A 340 -2.45 -0.59 -21.92
N ARG A 341 -2.00 -0.12 -23.10
CA ARG A 341 -1.38 -0.95 -24.13
C ARG A 341 0.06 -0.49 -24.36
N ASN A 342 0.96 -1.45 -24.53
CA ASN A 342 2.33 -1.16 -24.94
C ASN A 342 2.38 -0.92 -26.46
N THR A 343 2.59 0.30 -26.87
CA THR A 343 2.70 0.67 -28.30
C THR A 343 3.96 1.48 -28.57
N ALA A 344 4.21 1.85 -29.80
CA ALA A 344 5.31 2.76 -30.11
C ALA A 344 4.97 4.22 -29.77
N VAL A 345 3.68 4.54 -29.68
CA VAL A 345 3.21 5.89 -29.32
C VAL A 345 3.33 6.07 -27.79
N THR A 346 2.82 5.12 -27.02
CA THR A 346 2.89 5.14 -25.54
C THR A 346 3.48 3.82 -25.06
N PRO A 347 4.81 3.69 -25.04
CA PRO A 347 5.46 2.47 -24.54
C PRO A 347 5.35 2.38 -23.01
N TRP A 348 5.06 1.20 -22.47
CA TRP A 348 4.96 1.02 -21.02
C TRP A 348 6.17 1.48 -20.21
N ALA A 349 7.35 1.60 -20.86
CA ALA A 349 8.56 2.05 -20.18
C ALA A 349 8.66 3.59 -20.07
N CYS A 350 7.76 4.31 -20.70
CA CYS A 350 7.56 5.74 -20.52
C CYS A 350 6.86 5.98 -19.19
N VAL A 351 7.24 6.97 -18.43
CA VAL A 351 6.68 7.29 -17.12
C VAL A 351 6.04 8.67 -17.20
N MET A 352 4.77 8.78 -16.79
CA MET A 352 4.02 10.04 -16.66
C MET A 352 3.84 10.75 -18.02
N ASP A 353 3.27 10.04 -19.01
CA ASP A 353 3.11 10.56 -20.39
C ASP A 353 2.30 11.85 -20.47
N TRP A 354 1.31 12.06 -19.60
CA TRP A 354 0.49 13.26 -19.59
C TRP A 354 1.18 14.43 -18.92
N ASP A 355 1.68 14.24 -17.73
CA ASP A 355 2.44 15.22 -16.96
C ASP A 355 3.69 15.68 -17.72
N ALA A 356 4.40 14.75 -18.37
CA ALA A 356 5.58 15.03 -19.17
C ALA A 356 5.35 16.04 -20.32
N THR A 357 4.10 16.26 -20.75
CA THR A 357 3.79 17.28 -21.76
C THR A 357 4.08 18.71 -21.29
N SER A 358 4.26 18.93 -19.99
CA SER A 358 4.71 20.20 -19.41
C SER A 358 6.23 20.38 -19.45
N TYR A 359 6.99 19.28 -19.58
CA TYR A 359 8.45 19.28 -19.44
C TYR A 359 9.21 19.09 -20.77
N THR A 360 8.61 18.45 -21.78
CA THR A 360 9.31 18.12 -23.00
C THR A 360 8.39 18.14 -24.24
N ASP A 361 8.98 18.58 -25.38
CA ASP A 361 8.36 18.48 -26.71
C ASP A 361 8.75 17.18 -27.45
N ASP A 362 9.59 16.32 -26.84
CA ASP A 362 10.05 15.07 -27.45
C ASP A 362 8.96 13.98 -27.37
N GLU A 363 8.62 13.34 -28.49
CA GLU A 363 7.64 12.23 -28.52
C GLU A 363 8.36 10.85 -28.54
N PRO A 364 7.91 9.87 -27.73
CA PRO A 364 6.84 9.96 -26.74
C PRO A 364 7.24 10.86 -25.56
N HIS A 365 6.29 11.63 -25.03
CA HIS A 365 6.50 12.43 -23.85
C HIS A 365 6.72 11.51 -22.64
N CYS A 366 7.91 11.53 -22.08
CA CYS A 366 8.25 10.73 -20.91
C CYS A 366 9.00 11.63 -19.92
N LEU A 367 8.50 11.74 -18.70
CA LEU A 367 9.27 12.43 -17.67
C LEU A 367 10.58 11.69 -17.38
N ARG A 368 10.50 10.36 -17.27
CA ARG A 368 11.64 9.43 -17.18
C ARG A 368 11.34 8.13 -17.94
N ARG A 369 12.34 7.24 -18.03
CA ARG A 369 12.18 5.97 -18.73
C ARG A 369 12.71 4.79 -17.93
N THR A 370 11.87 3.77 -17.75
CA THR A 370 12.27 2.51 -17.10
C THR A 370 13.02 1.55 -18.02
N ASP A 371 13.24 1.88 -19.29
CA ASP A 371 14.05 1.10 -20.23
C ASP A 371 15.37 1.78 -20.64
N GLY A 372 15.81 2.78 -19.86
CA GLY A 372 17.06 3.51 -20.02
C GLY A 372 18.31 2.61 -20.00
N THR A 373 19.48 3.22 -20.23
CA THR A 373 20.76 2.49 -20.36
C THR A 373 21.74 2.72 -19.23
N LYS A 374 21.42 3.58 -18.27
CA LYS A 374 22.28 3.91 -17.12
C LYS A 374 22.71 2.65 -16.35
N VAL A 375 23.94 2.66 -15.83
CA VAL A 375 24.55 1.55 -15.08
C VAL A 375 25.23 2.06 -13.81
N TYR A 376 25.16 1.28 -12.76
CA TYR A 376 25.78 1.52 -11.47
C TYR A 376 27.25 1.03 -11.48
N PRO A 377 28.20 1.71 -10.84
CA PRO A 377 28.09 3.06 -10.28
C PRO A 377 28.54 4.15 -11.28
N ALA A 378 28.77 3.79 -12.55
CA ALA A 378 29.43 4.66 -13.53
C ALA A 378 28.57 5.87 -13.95
N ASP A 379 27.25 5.73 -13.89
CA ASP A 379 26.31 6.76 -14.31
C ASP A 379 25.56 7.37 -13.13
N LEU A 380 26.11 7.29 -11.90
CA LEU A 380 25.61 8.03 -10.75
C LEU A 380 25.92 9.52 -10.91
N GLU A 381 24.93 10.36 -10.66
CA GLU A 381 24.96 11.82 -10.82
C GLU A 381 24.81 12.56 -9.49
N ASP A 382 24.66 11.82 -8.35
CA ASP A 382 24.34 12.35 -7.02
C ASP A 382 23.00 13.13 -7.04
N GLU A 383 22.03 12.66 -7.83
CA GLU A 383 20.66 13.18 -7.92
C GLU A 383 19.68 11.99 -7.92
N VAL A 384 18.76 11.97 -6.95
CA VAL A 384 17.94 10.78 -6.66
C VAL A 384 17.07 10.32 -7.83
N HIS A 385 16.51 11.24 -8.62
CA HIS A 385 15.65 10.88 -9.76
C HIS A 385 16.50 10.32 -10.92
N ALA A 386 17.61 10.98 -11.26
CA ALA A 386 18.53 10.54 -12.31
C ALA A 386 19.15 9.18 -11.97
N ASP A 387 19.55 8.99 -10.71
CA ASP A 387 20.14 7.74 -10.23
C ASP A 387 19.06 6.65 -10.08
N GLY A 388 17.82 7.06 -9.77
CA GLY A 388 16.64 6.20 -9.69
C GLY A 388 16.33 5.44 -10.98
N GLU A 389 16.69 5.99 -12.15
CA GLU A 389 16.53 5.31 -13.43
C GLU A 389 17.34 4.00 -13.53
N ILE A 390 18.47 3.90 -12.83
CA ILE A 390 19.27 2.65 -12.74
C ILE A 390 18.44 1.57 -12.04
N TRP A 391 17.77 1.94 -10.96
CA TRP A 391 16.96 1.02 -10.16
C TRP A 391 15.65 0.65 -10.85
N SER A 392 14.91 1.65 -11.37
CA SER A 392 13.64 1.42 -12.09
C SER A 392 13.85 0.51 -13.31
N ARG A 393 14.98 0.67 -14.04
CA ARG A 393 15.34 -0.23 -15.13
C ARG A 393 15.58 -1.65 -14.67
N ALA A 394 16.28 -1.86 -13.57
CA ALA A 394 16.49 -3.21 -13.04
C ALA A 394 15.15 -3.87 -12.62
N LEU A 395 14.26 -3.12 -11.98
CA LEU A 395 12.93 -3.61 -11.61
C LEU A 395 12.07 -3.92 -12.84
N TRP A 396 12.15 -3.09 -13.88
CA TRP A 396 11.48 -3.34 -15.16
C TRP A 396 11.97 -4.62 -15.82
N ASP A 397 13.28 -4.86 -15.84
CA ASP A 397 13.86 -6.10 -16.37
C ASP A 397 13.42 -7.33 -15.54
N ILE A 398 13.26 -7.21 -14.23
CA ILE A 398 12.67 -8.26 -13.38
C ILE A 398 11.21 -8.51 -13.76
N ASN A 399 10.42 -7.45 -13.97
CA ASN A 399 9.02 -7.55 -14.42
C ASN A 399 8.92 -8.34 -15.74
N ARG A 400 9.76 -7.99 -16.73
CA ARG A 400 9.80 -8.68 -18.03
C ARG A 400 10.22 -10.14 -17.90
N ALA A 401 11.16 -10.44 -17.01
CA ALA A 401 11.70 -11.78 -16.84
C ALA A 401 10.81 -12.73 -16.03
N LEU A 402 10.07 -12.22 -15.03
CA LEU A 402 9.25 -13.02 -14.11
C LEU A 402 7.75 -12.90 -14.37
N GLY A 403 7.34 -11.87 -15.12
CA GLY A 403 5.96 -11.45 -15.26
C GLY A 403 5.49 -10.58 -14.08
N ARG A 404 4.61 -9.61 -14.40
CA ARG A 404 4.14 -8.54 -13.52
C ARG A 404 3.80 -8.99 -12.09
N THR A 405 2.95 -10.00 -11.94
CA THR A 405 2.50 -10.47 -10.62
C THR A 405 3.64 -11.06 -9.79
N THR A 406 4.51 -11.87 -10.40
CA THR A 406 5.64 -12.49 -9.71
C THR A 406 6.68 -11.45 -9.32
N ALA A 407 7.01 -10.53 -10.23
CA ALA A 407 7.94 -9.44 -9.98
C ALA A 407 7.48 -8.56 -8.82
N ASN A 408 6.23 -8.09 -8.84
CA ASN A 408 5.69 -7.23 -7.80
C ASN A 408 5.64 -7.92 -6.42
N ARG A 409 5.37 -9.22 -6.37
CA ARG A 409 5.48 -9.96 -5.10
C ARG A 409 6.91 -10.02 -4.58
N VAL A 410 7.89 -10.23 -5.46
CA VAL A 410 9.31 -10.26 -5.07
C VAL A 410 9.76 -8.88 -4.59
N ILE A 411 9.41 -7.83 -5.31
CA ILE A 411 9.83 -6.46 -5.03
C ILE A 411 9.22 -5.99 -3.70
N LEU A 412 7.90 -6.04 -3.54
CA LEU A 412 7.24 -5.63 -2.31
C LEU A 412 7.69 -6.45 -1.10
N GLU A 413 7.86 -7.76 -1.24
CA GLU A 413 8.36 -8.60 -0.15
C GLU A 413 9.81 -8.23 0.22
N SER A 414 10.64 -7.82 -0.75
CA SER A 414 12.04 -7.50 -0.49
C SER A 414 12.21 -6.22 0.34
N HIS A 415 11.32 -5.25 0.22
CA HIS A 415 11.39 -4.00 0.99
C HIS A 415 11.38 -4.26 2.50
N PHE A 416 10.63 -5.24 3.01
CA PHE A 416 10.63 -5.59 4.43
C PHE A 416 12.00 -5.96 5.01
N PHE A 417 12.99 -6.19 4.16
CA PHE A 417 14.35 -6.53 4.56
C PHE A 417 15.34 -5.39 4.34
N PHE A 418 14.93 -4.28 3.73
CA PHE A 418 15.84 -3.18 3.44
C PHE A 418 16.19 -2.40 4.72
N PRO A 419 17.46 -2.07 4.95
CA PRO A 419 17.83 -1.00 5.88
C PRO A 419 17.34 0.37 5.37
N PRO A 420 17.04 1.33 6.26
CA PRO A 420 16.60 2.68 5.85
C PRO A 420 17.60 3.45 4.97
N ASP A 421 18.90 3.18 5.14
CA ASP A 421 20.04 3.77 4.42
C ASP A 421 20.64 2.80 3.40
N THR A 422 19.84 1.88 2.86
CA THR A 422 20.33 0.78 2.02
C THR A 422 21.02 1.28 0.76
N SER A 423 22.11 0.61 0.36
CA SER A 423 22.73 0.81 -0.95
C SER A 423 22.07 -0.06 -2.02
N MET A 424 22.17 0.35 -3.30
CA MET A 424 21.67 -0.45 -4.43
C MET A 424 22.21 -1.89 -4.43
N PRO A 425 23.54 -2.15 -4.20
CA PRO A 425 24.05 -3.52 -4.10
C PRO A 425 23.47 -4.32 -2.94
N THR A 426 23.15 -3.69 -1.82
CA THR A 426 22.55 -4.35 -0.66
C THR A 426 21.09 -4.70 -0.96
N ALA A 427 20.30 -3.75 -1.43
CA ALA A 427 18.91 -3.95 -1.81
C ALA A 427 18.76 -5.02 -2.90
N ALA A 428 19.63 -5.02 -3.92
CA ALA A 428 19.65 -6.03 -4.97
C ALA A 428 19.91 -7.45 -4.44
N LYS A 429 20.86 -7.62 -3.52
CA LYS A 429 21.13 -8.94 -2.89
C LYS A 429 19.92 -9.42 -2.09
N LEU A 430 19.26 -8.54 -1.35
CA LEU A 430 18.05 -8.85 -0.58
C LEU A 430 16.89 -9.22 -1.51
N THR A 431 16.70 -8.50 -2.60
CA THR A 431 15.68 -8.80 -3.61
C THR A 431 15.91 -10.16 -4.28
N VAL A 432 17.17 -10.50 -4.60
CA VAL A 432 17.54 -11.82 -5.14
C VAL A 432 17.28 -12.93 -4.12
N ALA A 433 17.59 -12.69 -2.84
CA ALA A 433 17.32 -13.64 -1.77
C ALA A 433 15.82 -13.87 -1.59
N THR A 434 15.02 -12.82 -1.63
CA THR A 434 13.56 -12.85 -1.59
C THR A 434 12.96 -13.61 -2.79
N ALA A 435 13.46 -13.36 -4.00
CA ALA A 435 13.05 -14.11 -5.20
C ALA A 435 13.33 -15.61 -5.04
N ARG A 436 14.45 -15.95 -4.41
CA ARG A 436 14.81 -17.33 -4.12
C ARG A 436 13.88 -17.97 -3.09
N ALA A 437 13.56 -17.24 -2.02
CA ALA A 437 12.67 -17.71 -0.96
C ALA A 437 11.24 -17.96 -1.47
N LEU A 438 10.71 -17.04 -2.27
CA LEU A 438 9.35 -17.13 -2.78
C LEU A 438 9.19 -18.13 -3.95
N TYR A 439 10.16 -18.16 -4.88
CA TYR A 439 9.98 -18.82 -6.19
C TYR A 439 11.17 -19.72 -6.61
N GLY A 440 12.15 -19.91 -5.72
CA GLY A 440 13.27 -20.82 -5.94
C GLY A 440 14.40 -20.27 -6.82
N PRO A 441 15.39 -21.12 -7.14
CA PRO A 441 16.65 -20.68 -7.75
C PRO A 441 16.50 -20.09 -9.16
N GLY A 442 15.48 -20.51 -9.92
CA GLY A 442 15.23 -19.99 -11.26
C GLY A 442 14.79 -18.53 -11.25
N ALA A 443 13.92 -18.11 -10.31
CA ALA A 443 13.52 -16.72 -10.14
C ALA A 443 14.69 -15.89 -9.64
N ALA A 444 15.43 -16.37 -8.64
CA ALA A 444 16.63 -15.72 -8.12
C ALA A 444 17.69 -15.46 -9.23
N ALA A 445 17.91 -16.42 -10.13
CA ALA A 445 18.85 -16.26 -11.24
C ALA A 445 18.42 -15.15 -12.21
N ARG A 446 17.14 -15.08 -12.54
CA ARG A 446 16.59 -14.02 -13.41
C ARG A 446 16.65 -12.65 -12.75
N THR A 447 16.27 -12.55 -11.47
CA THR A 447 16.38 -11.31 -10.68
C THR A 447 17.83 -10.85 -10.59
N ARG A 448 18.79 -11.76 -10.32
CA ARG A 448 20.22 -11.45 -10.32
C ARG A 448 20.70 -10.93 -11.68
N ALA A 449 20.27 -11.56 -12.77
CA ALA A 449 20.66 -11.16 -14.11
C ALA A 449 20.22 -9.73 -14.45
N ALA A 450 19.04 -9.30 -13.98
CA ALA A 450 18.55 -7.94 -14.15
C ALA A 450 19.48 -6.91 -13.44
N PHE A 451 19.80 -7.14 -12.18
CA PHE A 451 20.72 -6.28 -11.44
C PHE A 451 22.15 -6.30 -11.99
N HIS A 452 22.65 -7.49 -12.40
CA HIS A 452 23.95 -7.60 -13.04
C HIS A 452 24.04 -6.81 -14.35
N ALA A 453 22.97 -6.81 -15.16
CA ALA A 453 22.91 -6.03 -16.39
C ALA A 453 23.00 -4.51 -16.16
N ARG A 454 22.74 -4.06 -14.94
CA ARG A 454 22.89 -2.65 -14.50
C ARG A 454 24.17 -2.41 -13.70
N GLY A 455 25.05 -3.38 -13.58
CA GLY A 455 26.30 -3.24 -12.82
C GLY A 455 26.13 -3.21 -11.30
N ILE A 456 24.90 -3.42 -10.79
CA ILE A 456 24.60 -3.29 -9.35
C ILE A 456 25.21 -4.44 -8.54
N ILE A 457 25.20 -5.70 -9.07
CA ILE A 457 25.83 -6.90 -8.45
C ILE A 457 26.38 -7.85 -9.47
#